data_b3c1e3d58ca9f2019f75ccbff356c7db
#
_entry.id   b3c1e3d58ca9f2019f75ccbff356c7db
#
_cell.length_a   1.000
_cell.length_b   1.000
_cell.length_c   1.000
_cell.angle_alpha   90.00
_cell.angle_beta   90.00
_cell.angle_gamma   90.00
#
_symmetry.space_group_name_H-M   'P 1'
#
loop_
_entity.id
_entity.type
_entity.pdbx_description
1 polymer ?
#
loop_
_entity_poly.entity_id
_entity_poly.type
_entity_poly.pdbx_seq_one_letter_code
_entity_poly.pdbx_strand_id
1 'polypeptide(L)'
;MPTRTHVTHEFPALYDRESRVLLLGSIPSPKSREMAFYYGHPQNRFWKVMAAVLSESVPETIAQKKAMLKKHHVALWDVLDNCTIVGASDTSIEDPVVNNIKELVKKSKVTRIFCTGATAHKLYQKLCAKDVGIDAVKLPSTSPANCAVSLEKLVEAYKIILE
;
A
#
# COMPACT_ATOMS: atom_id res chain seq x y z
N MET A 1 -8.75 13.81 -24.08
CA MET A 1 -9.58 13.24 -22.99
C MET A 1 -8.87 12.01 -22.41
N PRO A 2 -8.68 11.98 -21.10
CA PRO A 2 -8.15 10.76 -20.47
C PRO A 2 -9.09 9.60 -20.71
N THR A 3 -8.56 8.46 -21.04
CA THR A 3 -9.34 7.26 -21.29
C THR A 3 -9.48 6.44 -20.03
N ARG A 4 -10.68 5.94 -19.74
CA ARG A 4 -10.87 4.94 -18.68
C ARG A 4 -10.21 3.65 -19.09
N THR A 5 -9.48 3.06 -18.17
CA THR A 5 -8.76 1.81 -18.40
C THR A 5 -9.13 0.80 -17.33
N HIS A 6 -9.38 -0.44 -17.73
CA HIS A 6 -9.50 -1.53 -16.77
C HIS A 6 -8.10 -1.96 -16.35
N VAL A 7 -7.87 -1.99 -15.05
CA VAL A 7 -6.57 -2.31 -14.47
C VAL A 7 -6.69 -3.53 -13.57
N THR A 8 -5.79 -4.49 -13.75
CA THR A 8 -5.67 -5.67 -12.90
C THR A 8 -4.35 -5.60 -12.14
N HIS A 9 -4.37 -6.00 -10.87
CA HIS A 9 -3.18 -6.07 -10.04
C HIS A 9 -2.31 -7.24 -10.51
N GLU A 10 -1.15 -6.95 -11.08
CA GLU A 10 -0.34 -7.94 -11.78
C GLU A 10 0.80 -8.53 -10.95
N PHE A 11 1.07 -8.01 -9.76
CA PHE A 11 2.15 -8.51 -8.92
C PHE A 11 1.62 -8.94 -7.55
N PRO A 12 2.27 -9.95 -6.94
CA PRO A 12 1.73 -10.58 -5.73
C PRO A 12 1.87 -9.71 -4.49
N ALA A 13 1.09 -10.05 -3.47
CA ALA A 13 1.28 -9.49 -2.13
C ALA A 13 2.68 -9.85 -1.63
N LEU A 14 3.29 -8.92 -0.88
CA LEU A 14 4.55 -9.17 -0.18
C LEU A 14 4.22 -9.51 1.26
N TYR A 15 4.39 -10.77 1.65
CA TYR A 15 4.16 -11.19 3.03
C TYR A 15 4.78 -12.56 3.27
N ASP A 16 4.93 -12.91 4.54
CA ASP A 16 5.26 -14.26 4.94
C ASP A 16 4.48 -14.62 6.22
N ARG A 17 4.71 -15.81 6.74
CA ARG A 17 3.99 -16.28 7.93
C ARG A 17 4.28 -15.43 9.17
N GLU A 18 5.40 -14.74 9.20
CA GLU A 18 5.85 -13.90 10.31
C GLU A 18 5.40 -12.45 10.20
N SER A 19 4.76 -12.06 9.10
CA SER A 19 4.26 -10.69 8.92
C SER A 19 3.29 -10.32 10.02
N ARG A 20 3.44 -9.13 10.61
CA ARG A 20 2.63 -8.66 11.75
C ARG A 20 1.79 -7.44 11.43
N VAL A 21 2.22 -6.64 10.47
CA VAL A 21 1.59 -5.40 10.05
C VAL A 21 1.36 -5.46 8.55
N LEU A 22 0.18 -5.06 8.10
CA LEU A 22 -0.14 -4.99 6.67
C LEU A 22 -0.39 -3.55 6.26
N LEU A 23 0.33 -3.09 5.25
CA LEU A 23 0.12 -1.78 4.63
C LEU A 23 -0.60 -1.99 3.30
N LEU A 24 -1.68 -1.25 3.08
CA LEU A 24 -2.51 -1.37 1.88
C LEU A 24 -2.60 -0.05 1.14
N GLY A 25 -2.28 -0.07 -0.16
CA GLY A 25 -2.66 1.00 -1.09
C GLY A 25 -4.00 0.70 -1.73
N SER A 26 -4.47 1.57 -2.63
CA SER A 26 -5.73 1.34 -3.37
C SER A 26 -5.51 0.40 -4.55
N ILE A 27 -4.74 0.86 -5.53
CA ILE A 27 -4.30 0.08 -6.69
C ILE A 27 -2.97 0.67 -7.16
N PRO A 28 -2.08 -0.14 -7.77
CA PRO A 28 -0.80 0.39 -8.23
C PRO A 28 -0.97 1.53 -9.25
N SER A 29 -0.14 2.57 -9.12
CA SER A 29 -0.08 3.65 -10.10
C SER A 29 0.36 3.12 -11.47
N PRO A 30 0.16 3.88 -12.58
CA PRO A 30 0.67 3.47 -13.88
C PRO A 30 2.17 3.15 -13.87
N LYS A 31 2.97 3.94 -13.15
CA LYS A 31 4.42 3.70 -13.05
C LYS A 31 4.76 2.42 -12.28
N SER A 32 4.03 2.16 -11.18
CA SER A 32 4.19 0.91 -10.43
C SER A 32 3.83 -0.31 -11.28
N ARG A 33 2.77 -0.22 -12.08
CA ARG A 33 2.37 -1.29 -13.00
C ARG A 33 3.43 -1.54 -14.07
N GLU A 34 4.00 -0.48 -14.63
CA GLU A 34 5.09 -0.55 -15.60
C GLU A 34 6.32 -1.24 -15.01
N MET A 35 6.66 -0.92 -13.78
CA MET A 35 7.81 -1.48 -13.07
C MET A 35 7.50 -2.81 -12.39
N ALA A 36 6.23 -3.23 -12.39
CA ALA A 36 5.73 -4.45 -11.75
C ALA A 36 6.09 -4.53 -10.25
N PHE A 37 6.08 -3.39 -9.55
CA PHE A 37 6.35 -3.35 -8.13
C PHE A 37 5.72 -2.15 -7.43
N TYR A 38 5.52 -2.29 -6.11
CA TYR A 38 4.84 -1.30 -5.28
C TYR A 38 5.60 0.01 -5.19
N TYR A 39 4.85 1.12 -5.31
CA TYR A 39 5.38 2.47 -5.15
C TYR A 39 6.60 2.75 -6.02
N GLY A 40 6.52 2.28 -7.28
CA GLY A 40 7.64 2.38 -8.23
C GLY A 40 7.85 3.76 -8.85
N HIS A 41 6.90 4.68 -8.68
CA HIS A 41 7.06 6.04 -9.24
C HIS A 41 8.26 6.72 -8.56
N PRO A 42 9.21 7.31 -9.33
CA PRO A 42 10.43 7.88 -8.76
C PRO A 42 10.21 8.96 -7.70
N GLN A 43 9.09 9.69 -7.79
CA GLN A 43 8.75 10.75 -6.85
C GLN A 43 7.88 10.27 -5.68
N ASN A 44 7.50 8.99 -5.65
CA ASN A 44 6.77 8.44 -4.51
C ASN A 44 7.73 8.28 -3.34
N ARG A 45 7.35 8.79 -2.18
CA ARG A 45 8.21 8.83 -0.99
C ARG A 45 8.09 7.60 -0.09
N PHE A 46 7.31 6.58 -0.49
CA PHE A 46 7.02 5.42 0.36
C PHE A 46 8.30 4.76 0.90
N TRP A 47 9.25 4.44 0.00
CA TRP A 47 10.46 3.72 0.40
C TRP A 47 11.38 4.57 1.27
N LYS A 48 11.42 5.89 1.05
CA LYS A 48 12.15 6.82 1.92
C LYS A 48 11.53 6.88 3.31
N VAL A 49 10.20 6.95 3.37
CA VAL A 49 9.46 6.98 4.64
C VAL A 49 9.70 5.68 5.41
N MET A 50 9.54 4.53 4.76
CA MET A 50 9.72 3.24 5.41
C MET A 50 11.14 3.04 5.90
N ALA A 51 12.14 3.43 5.12
CA ALA A 51 13.54 3.35 5.53
C ALA A 51 13.78 4.17 6.81
N ALA A 52 13.27 5.39 6.86
CA ALA A 52 13.41 6.24 8.04
C ALA A 52 12.70 5.65 9.26
N VAL A 53 11.47 5.16 9.09
CA VAL A 53 10.69 4.55 10.17
C VAL A 53 11.37 3.30 10.71
N LEU A 54 11.92 2.46 9.83
CA LEU A 54 12.54 1.19 10.18
C LEU A 54 14.03 1.31 10.50
N SER A 55 14.59 2.54 10.49
CA SER A 55 16.02 2.80 10.74
C SER A 55 16.94 2.04 9.79
N GLU A 56 16.60 2.02 8.52
CA GLU A 56 17.34 1.36 7.45
C GLU A 56 17.82 2.37 6.41
N SER A 57 18.80 1.98 5.60
CA SER A 57 19.14 2.73 4.39
C SER A 57 18.02 2.62 3.36
N VAL A 58 17.84 3.64 2.53
CA VAL A 58 16.79 3.62 1.50
C VAL A 58 17.10 2.48 0.51
N PRO A 59 16.18 1.53 0.34
CA PRO A 59 16.40 0.42 -0.59
C PRO A 59 16.33 0.91 -2.04
N GLU A 60 17.25 0.44 -2.86
CA GLU A 60 17.34 0.85 -4.27
C GLU A 60 16.83 -0.22 -5.23
N THR A 61 16.95 -1.49 -4.86
CA THR A 61 16.51 -2.61 -5.69
C THR A 61 15.25 -3.27 -5.14
N ILE A 62 14.54 -4.00 -5.99
CA ILE A 62 13.37 -4.78 -5.57
C ILE A 62 13.77 -5.79 -4.49
N ALA A 63 14.93 -6.45 -4.66
CA ALA A 63 15.43 -7.40 -3.67
C ALA A 63 15.68 -6.74 -2.31
N GLN A 64 16.26 -5.55 -2.30
CA GLN A 64 16.48 -4.77 -1.06
C GLN A 64 15.17 -4.35 -0.41
N LYS A 65 14.18 -3.93 -1.22
CA LYS A 65 12.85 -3.55 -0.73
C LYS A 65 12.16 -4.73 -0.03
N LYS A 66 12.17 -5.88 -0.67
CA LYS A 66 11.59 -7.12 -0.11
C LYS A 66 12.30 -7.53 1.18
N ALA A 67 13.63 -7.49 1.19
CA ALA A 67 14.42 -7.87 2.36
C ALA A 67 14.15 -6.96 3.55
N MET A 68 14.01 -5.65 3.33
CA MET A 68 13.71 -4.69 4.38
C MET A 68 12.36 -4.98 5.03
N LEU A 69 11.32 -5.19 4.23
CA LEU A 69 9.98 -5.48 4.76
C LEU A 69 9.95 -6.81 5.51
N LYS A 70 10.58 -7.84 4.97
CA LYS A 70 10.65 -9.16 5.62
C LYS A 70 11.36 -9.09 6.97
N LYS A 71 12.47 -8.38 7.04
CA LYS A 71 13.25 -8.20 8.28
C LYS A 71 12.40 -7.58 9.39
N HIS A 72 11.53 -6.66 9.04
CA HIS A 72 10.70 -5.93 10.00
C HIS A 72 9.26 -6.44 10.12
N HIS A 73 8.96 -7.58 9.48
CA HIS A 73 7.65 -8.24 9.54
C HIS A 73 6.50 -7.37 9.02
N VAL A 74 6.78 -6.60 7.97
CA VAL A 74 5.80 -5.74 7.32
C VAL A 74 5.32 -6.39 6.02
N ALA A 75 4.02 -6.56 5.90
CA ALA A 75 3.40 -7.03 4.67
C ALA A 75 2.91 -5.83 3.84
N LEU A 76 2.83 -6.01 2.54
CA LEU A 76 2.45 -4.97 1.61
C LEU A 76 1.55 -5.52 0.51
N TRP A 77 0.42 -4.85 0.29
CA TRP A 77 -0.51 -5.19 -0.79
C TRP A 77 -1.35 -3.96 -1.15
N ASP A 78 -2.36 -4.16 -1.97
CA ASP A 78 -3.37 -3.16 -2.29
C ASP A 78 -4.75 -3.73 -2.00
N VAL A 79 -5.72 -2.84 -1.75
CA VAL A 79 -7.10 -3.25 -1.48
C VAL A 79 -7.71 -3.90 -2.72
N LEU A 80 -7.44 -3.35 -3.91
CA LEU A 80 -8.09 -3.76 -5.14
C LEU A 80 -7.28 -4.76 -5.96
N ASP A 81 -7.95 -5.82 -6.39
CA ASP A 81 -7.44 -6.75 -7.40
C ASP A 81 -7.58 -6.15 -8.80
N ASN A 82 -8.73 -5.54 -9.08
CA ASN A 82 -8.95 -4.84 -10.34
C ASN A 82 -10.02 -3.75 -10.20
N CYS A 83 -10.00 -2.82 -11.13
CA CYS A 83 -10.97 -1.74 -11.21
C CYS A 83 -10.88 -1.06 -12.56
N THR A 84 -11.80 -0.14 -12.83
CA THR A 84 -11.71 0.80 -13.96
C THR A 84 -11.28 2.15 -13.41
N ILE A 85 -10.30 2.77 -14.01
CA ILE A 85 -9.68 3.99 -13.49
C ILE A 85 -9.23 4.90 -14.66
N VAL A 86 -9.15 6.21 -14.41
CA VAL A 86 -8.57 7.18 -15.32
C VAL A 86 -7.16 7.52 -14.81
N GLY A 87 -6.12 7.04 -15.52
CA GLY A 87 -4.72 7.28 -15.14
C GLY A 87 -4.41 6.83 -13.72
N ALA A 88 -3.99 7.74 -12.86
CA ALA A 88 -3.70 7.50 -11.44
C ALA A 88 -4.73 8.15 -10.51
N SER A 89 -5.86 8.63 -11.06
CA SER A 89 -6.85 9.36 -10.29
C SER A 89 -7.71 8.43 -9.43
N ASP A 90 -7.43 8.38 -8.12
CA ASP A 90 -8.19 7.56 -7.16
C ASP A 90 -9.68 7.87 -7.15
N THR A 91 -10.06 9.13 -7.41
CA THR A 91 -11.47 9.53 -7.44
C THR A 91 -12.22 8.99 -8.64
N SER A 92 -11.51 8.49 -9.66
CA SER A 92 -12.11 7.95 -10.88
C SER A 92 -12.34 6.44 -10.81
N ILE A 93 -12.00 5.77 -9.70
CA ILE A 93 -12.15 4.32 -9.54
C ILE A 93 -13.62 3.91 -9.66
N GLU A 94 -13.89 2.96 -10.57
CA GLU A 94 -15.20 2.35 -10.78
C GLU A 94 -15.08 0.82 -10.81
N ASP A 95 -16.16 0.15 -10.49
CA ASP A 95 -16.26 -1.32 -10.50
C ASP A 95 -15.10 -2.00 -9.75
N PRO A 96 -14.84 -1.61 -8.49
CA PRO A 96 -13.73 -2.17 -7.73
C PRO A 96 -13.98 -3.62 -7.34
N VAL A 97 -12.96 -4.46 -7.56
CA VAL A 97 -12.93 -5.84 -7.09
C VAL A 97 -11.77 -5.97 -6.11
N VAL A 98 -12.06 -6.42 -4.88
CA VAL A 98 -11.07 -6.46 -3.82
C VAL A 98 -10.19 -7.70 -3.86
N ASN A 99 -8.96 -7.57 -3.38
CA ASN A 99 -8.07 -8.69 -3.10
C ASN A 99 -8.59 -9.48 -1.89
N ASN A 100 -8.21 -10.75 -1.79
CA ASN A 100 -8.59 -11.60 -0.66
C ASN A 100 -7.67 -11.35 0.55
N ILE A 101 -7.87 -10.21 1.20
CA ILE A 101 -7.06 -9.77 2.34
C ILE A 101 -7.25 -10.69 3.53
N LYS A 102 -8.46 -11.21 3.73
CA LYS A 102 -8.77 -12.16 4.80
C LYS A 102 -7.86 -13.39 4.75
N GLU A 103 -7.60 -13.91 3.55
CA GLU A 103 -6.71 -15.06 3.38
C GLU A 103 -5.27 -14.72 3.79
N LEU A 104 -4.76 -13.57 3.39
CA LEU A 104 -3.42 -13.11 3.79
C LEU A 104 -3.31 -13.02 5.31
N VAL A 105 -4.30 -12.42 5.96
CA VAL A 105 -4.33 -12.28 7.41
C VAL A 105 -4.32 -13.65 8.08
N LYS A 106 -5.08 -14.62 7.57
CA LYS A 106 -5.12 -15.99 8.12
C LYS A 106 -3.79 -16.73 7.98
N LYS A 107 -3.05 -16.47 6.89
CA LYS A 107 -1.78 -17.14 6.60
C LYS A 107 -0.58 -16.48 7.26
N SER A 108 -0.78 -15.43 8.04
CA SER A 108 0.28 -14.64 8.65
C SER A 108 -0.04 -14.36 10.12
N LYS A 109 0.79 -13.55 10.77
CA LYS A 109 0.55 -13.06 12.13
C LYS A 109 0.04 -11.62 12.13
N VAL A 110 -0.51 -11.15 11.02
CA VAL A 110 -1.03 -9.78 10.90
C VAL A 110 -2.18 -9.55 11.87
N THR A 111 -2.02 -8.55 12.72
CA THR A 111 -3.05 -8.10 13.67
C THR A 111 -3.40 -6.63 13.49
N ARG A 112 -2.62 -5.89 12.70
CA ARG A 112 -2.81 -4.45 12.48
C ARG A 112 -2.74 -4.17 10.98
N ILE A 113 -3.69 -3.36 10.51
CA ILE A 113 -3.79 -2.97 9.09
C ILE A 113 -3.77 -1.45 8.98
N PHE A 114 -2.97 -0.93 8.07
CA PHE A 114 -2.84 0.50 7.78
C PHE A 114 -3.08 0.73 6.30
N CYS A 115 -3.83 1.78 5.98
CA CYS A 115 -4.09 2.15 4.59
C CYS A 115 -3.32 3.43 4.24
N THR A 116 -2.58 3.40 3.15
CA THR A 116 -1.78 4.53 2.69
C THR A 116 -2.64 5.45 1.83
N GLY A 117 -3.25 6.43 2.47
CA GLY A 117 -4.11 7.41 1.84
C GLY A 117 -5.59 7.20 2.11
N ALA A 118 -6.37 8.27 1.90
CA ALA A 118 -7.80 8.28 2.20
C ALA A 118 -8.61 7.31 1.33
N THR A 119 -8.25 7.18 0.05
CA THR A 119 -8.99 6.31 -0.87
C THR A 119 -8.83 4.85 -0.50
N ALA A 120 -7.61 4.40 -0.21
CA ALA A 120 -7.35 3.03 0.24
C ALA A 120 -8.12 2.73 1.52
N HIS A 121 -8.09 3.65 2.47
CA HIS A 121 -8.80 3.51 3.75
C HIS A 121 -10.30 3.39 3.55
N LYS A 122 -10.89 4.27 2.74
CA LYS A 122 -12.33 4.25 2.45
C LYS A 122 -12.74 2.94 1.78
N LEU A 123 -11.99 2.49 0.79
CA LEU A 123 -12.27 1.23 0.08
C LEU A 123 -12.16 0.03 1.03
N TYR A 124 -11.11 -0.03 1.83
CA TYR A 124 -10.93 -1.12 2.78
C TYR A 124 -12.07 -1.17 3.81
N GLN A 125 -12.38 -0.05 4.45
CA GLN A 125 -13.42 0.00 5.48
C GLN A 125 -14.80 -0.39 4.92
N LYS A 126 -15.09 0.04 3.69
CA LYS A 126 -16.37 -0.24 3.04
C LYS A 126 -16.47 -1.69 2.55
N LEU A 127 -15.41 -2.21 1.95
CA LEU A 127 -15.46 -3.47 1.18
C LEU A 127 -14.80 -4.67 1.88
N CYS A 128 -13.93 -4.44 2.85
CA CYS A 128 -13.09 -5.49 3.43
C CYS A 128 -13.16 -5.62 4.94
N ALA A 129 -13.30 -4.53 5.68
CA ALA A 129 -13.10 -4.53 7.13
C ALA A 129 -13.99 -5.51 7.87
N LYS A 130 -15.26 -5.59 7.50
CA LYS A 130 -16.21 -6.51 8.15
C LYS A 130 -15.85 -7.98 7.92
N ASP A 131 -15.44 -8.31 6.70
CA ASP A 131 -15.03 -9.68 6.34
C ASP A 131 -13.72 -10.07 7.01
N VAL A 132 -12.74 -9.16 7.03
CA VAL A 132 -11.43 -9.40 7.63
C VAL A 132 -11.50 -9.38 9.15
N GLY A 133 -12.33 -8.54 9.73
CA GLY A 133 -12.49 -8.43 11.18
C GLY A 133 -11.46 -7.51 11.85
N ILE A 134 -10.72 -6.73 11.08
CA ILE A 134 -9.74 -5.75 11.58
C ILE A 134 -10.03 -4.42 10.92
N ASP A 135 -10.21 -3.37 11.73
CA ASP A 135 -10.31 -2.00 11.22
C ASP A 135 -8.93 -1.49 10.82
N ALA A 136 -8.87 -0.72 9.74
CA ALA A 136 -7.62 -0.12 9.31
C ALA A 136 -7.43 1.28 9.89
N VAL A 137 -6.18 1.64 10.10
CA VAL A 137 -5.78 3.01 10.45
C VAL A 137 -5.36 3.71 9.16
N LYS A 138 -5.88 4.92 8.96
CA LYS A 138 -5.51 5.73 7.79
C LYS A 138 -4.16 6.40 8.02
N LEU A 139 -3.25 6.24 7.06
CA LEU A 139 -1.99 6.97 7.00
C LEU A 139 -2.03 7.95 5.83
N PRO A 140 -1.31 9.08 5.91
CA PRO A 140 -1.24 10.01 4.78
C PRO A 140 -0.57 9.36 3.57
N SER A 141 -1.03 9.72 2.37
CA SER A 141 -0.47 9.19 1.13
C SER A 141 0.98 9.64 0.92
N THR A 142 1.81 8.74 0.43
CA THR A 142 3.19 9.03 0.02
C THR A 142 3.27 9.45 -1.46
N SER A 143 2.14 9.47 -2.16
CA SER A 143 2.06 9.89 -3.56
C SER A 143 2.59 11.31 -3.77
N PRO A 144 3.25 11.60 -4.92
CA PRO A 144 3.64 12.97 -5.25
C PRO A 144 2.46 13.95 -5.29
N ALA A 145 1.23 13.44 -5.51
CA ALA A 145 0.02 14.27 -5.45
C ALA A 145 -0.23 14.86 -4.05
N ASN A 146 0.33 14.28 -3.00
CA ASN A 146 0.20 14.74 -1.62
C ASN A 146 1.41 15.58 -1.19
N CYS A 147 1.93 16.44 -2.06
CA CYS A 147 3.15 17.21 -1.82
C CYS A 147 3.05 18.22 -0.69
N ALA A 148 1.84 18.58 -0.25
CA ALA A 148 1.63 19.48 0.88
C ALA A 148 2.11 18.91 2.22
N VAL A 149 2.19 17.57 2.34
CA VAL A 149 2.70 16.92 3.54
C VAL A 149 4.20 16.67 3.37
N SER A 150 5.02 17.21 4.28
CA SER A 150 6.47 17.05 4.23
C SER A 150 6.91 15.62 4.49
N LEU A 151 8.12 15.26 4.05
CA LEU A 151 8.69 13.94 4.34
C LEU A 151 8.76 13.70 5.85
N GLU A 152 9.15 14.70 6.63
CA GLU A 152 9.25 14.60 8.09
C GLU A 152 7.90 14.26 8.73
N LYS A 153 6.82 14.90 8.28
CA LYS A 153 5.47 14.63 8.76
C LYS A 153 5.00 13.24 8.37
N LEU A 154 5.35 12.78 7.17
CA LEU A 154 5.05 11.42 6.73
C LEU A 154 5.75 10.39 7.63
N VAL A 155 7.04 10.58 7.87
CA VAL A 155 7.81 9.68 8.75
C VAL A 155 7.18 9.62 10.14
N GLU A 156 6.84 10.78 10.72
CA GLU A 156 6.22 10.84 12.03
C GLU A 156 4.89 10.08 12.07
N ALA A 157 4.05 10.28 11.04
CA ALA A 157 2.75 9.60 10.96
C ALA A 157 2.91 8.07 10.82
N TYR A 158 3.90 7.62 10.05
CA TYR A 158 4.09 6.19 9.79
C TYR A 158 4.75 5.44 10.96
N LYS A 159 5.31 6.13 11.95
CA LYS A 159 5.88 5.48 13.14
C LYS A 159 4.87 4.64 13.92
N ILE A 160 3.59 4.91 13.76
CA ILE A 160 2.53 4.13 14.41
C ILE A 160 2.59 2.63 14.07
N ILE A 161 3.16 2.28 12.93
CA ILE A 161 3.28 0.86 12.55
C ILE A 161 4.22 0.07 13.47
N LEU A 162 5.08 0.76 14.22
CA LEU A 162 6.03 0.14 15.16
C LEU A 162 5.39 -0.19 16.50
N GLU A 163 4.24 0.37 16.79
CA GLU A 163 3.51 0.13 18.03
C GLU A 163 2.77 -1.21 17.94
#